data_5d919052e8ead0e6667cf212be8c5963
#
_entry.id   5d919052e8ead0e6667cf212be8c5963
#
_cell.length_a   1.000
_cell.length_b   1.000
_cell.length_c   1.000
_cell.angle_alpha   90.00
_cell.angle_beta   90.00
_cell.angle_gamma   90.00
#
_symmetry.space_group_name_H-M   'P 1'
#
loop_
_entity.id
_entity.type
_entity.pdbx_description
1 polymer ?
#
loop_
_entity_poly.entity_id
_entity_poly.type
_entity_poly.pdbx_seq_one_letter_code
_entity_poly.pdbx_strand_id
1 'polypeptide(L)'
;MCIRDRRHPNLQWWCPQLPPSPHDAIDMVMKGIAHWPRKSMAVVGSSLGGYYATYVAGMTRCRAVLLNPAVHPARDLMLYIGDQTAWHDPAEHFYFRPEYIHELRAMEVGPLTRPERVFAIIAKGDEALDWHEMSARYPDSNIKLLEGGDHALSDFEKAHLDDVMAFINPV
;
A
#
# COMPACT_ATOMS: atom_id res chain seq x y z
N MET A 1 -4.55 8.26 -7.11
CA MET A 1 -4.19 9.68 -7.40
C MET A 1 -2.67 9.78 -7.38
N CYS A 2 -2.04 10.08 -8.52
CA CYS A 2 -0.58 10.23 -8.58
C CYS A 2 -0.22 11.67 -8.18
N ILE A 3 0.26 11.83 -6.96
CA ILE A 3 0.77 13.14 -6.52
C ILE A 3 2.16 13.31 -7.11
N ARG A 4 2.28 14.10 -8.16
CA ARG A 4 3.56 14.50 -8.72
C ARG A 4 4.12 15.64 -7.85
N ASP A 5 4.99 15.30 -6.92
CA ASP A 5 5.61 16.33 -6.09
C ASP A 5 6.55 17.19 -6.96
N ARG A 6 6.14 18.44 -7.19
CA ARG A 6 6.94 19.41 -7.95
C ARG A 6 8.25 19.79 -7.25
N ARG A 7 8.36 19.52 -5.93
CA ARG A 7 9.56 19.81 -5.13
C ARG A 7 10.68 18.79 -5.36
N HIS A 8 10.35 17.62 -5.96
CA HIS A 8 11.31 16.53 -6.21
C HIS A 8 11.36 16.13 -7.69
N PRO A 9 11.82 17.02 -8.59
CA PRO A 9 11.76 16.81 -10.05
C PRO A 9 12.65 15.63 -10.52
N ASN A 10 13.60 15.20 -9.70
CA ASN A 10 14.52 14.09 -10.02
C ASN A 10 13.95 12.71 -9.67
N LEU A 11 12.79 12.64 -9.01
CA LEU A 11 12.12 11.38 -8.73
C LEU A 11 11.32 10.92 -9.95
N GLN A 12 11.53 9.67 -10.32
CA GLN A 12 10.69 9.00 -11.29
C GLN A 12 9.49 8.40 -10.56
N TRP A 13 8.30 8.83 -10.92
CA TRP A 13 7.05 8.32 -10.40
C TRP A 13 6.37 7.40 -11.40
N TRP A 14 5.82 6.29 -10.88
CA TRP A 14 4.96 5.39 -11.64
C TRP A 14 3.81 4.94 -10.77
N CYS A 15 2.59 5.18 -11.21
CA CYS A 15 1.36 4.86 -10.49
C CYS A 15 0.35 4.32 -11.51
N PRO A 16 0.40 3.01 -11.80
CA PRO A 16 -0.50 2.40 -12.76
C PRO A 16 -1.91 2.26 -12.17
N GLN A 17 -2.92 2.24 -13.05
CA GLN A 17 -4.23 1.71 -12.70
C GLN A 17 -4.10 0.20 -12.58
N LEU A 18 -4.35 -0.33 -11.39
CA LEU A 18 -4.24 -1.77 -11.13
C LEU A 18 -5.53 -2.48 -11.56
N PRO A 19 -5.43 -3.67 -12.19
CA PRO A 19 -6.60 -4.49 -12.49
C PRO A 19 -7.24 -5.04 -11.20
N PRO A 20 -8.52 -5.47 -11.26
CA PRO A 20 -9.23 -6.02 -10.10
C PRO A 20 -8.64 -7.34 -9.55
N SER A 21 -8.02 -8.17 -10.41
CA SER A 21 -7.34 -9.40 -9.98
C SER A 21 -6.07 -9.04 -9.20
N PRO A 22 -5.93 -9.49 -7.94
CA PRO A 22 -4.71 -9.28 -7.17
C PRO A 22 -3.45 -9.87 -7.82
N HIS A 23 -3.58 -11.05 -8.42
CA HIS A 23 -2.49 -11.69 -9.16
C HIS A 23 -2.03 -10.82 -10.33
N ASP A 24 -2.97 -10.36 -11.17
CA ASP A 24 -2.65 -9.54 -12.34
C ASP A 24 -2.10 -8.17 -11.93
N ALA A 25 -2.62 -7.60 -10.83
CA ALA A 25 -2.13 -6.34 -10.27
C ALA A 25 -0.64 -6.46 -9.87
N ILE A 26 -0.29 -7.50 -9.13
CA ILE A 26 1.10 -7.72 -8.71
C ILE A 26 2.00 -8.10 -9.90
N ASP A 27 1.53 -8.89 -10.83
CA ASP A 27 2.28 -9.24 -12.04
C ASP A 27 2.60 -7.97 -12.86
N MET A 28 1.61 -7.08 -13.04
CA MET A 28 1.81 -5.77 -13.67
C MET A 28 2.86 -4.93 -12.93
N VAL A 29 2.76 -4.84 -11.60
CA VAL A 29 3.71 -4.06 -10.79
C VAL A 29 5.11 -4.65 -10.92
N MET A 30 5.29 -5.95 -10.73
CA MET A 30 6.59 -6.60 -10.77
C MET A 30 7.26 -6.51 -12.14
N LYS A 31 6.49 -6.61 -13.22
CA LYS A 31 6.97 -6.38 -14.60
C LYS A 31 7.37 -4.92 -14.82
N GLY A 32 6.55 -3.99 -14.34
CA GLY A 32 6.80 -2.54 -14.50
C GLY A 32 8.07 -2.08 -13.79
N ILE A 33 8.40 -2.66 -12.65
CA ILE A 33 9.60 -2.32 -11.85
C ILE A 33 10.80 -3.23 -12.12
N ALA A 34 10.71 -4.16 -13.08
CA ALA A 34 11.75 -5.16 -13.31
C ALA A 34 13.16 -4.57 -13.51
N HIS A 35 13.24 -3.42 -14.15
CA HIS A 35 14.49 -2.70 -14.44
C HIS A 35 14.79 -1.53 -13.47
N TRP A 36 13.96 -1.35 -12.45
CA TRP A 36 14.19 -0.27 -11.48
C TRP A 36 15.31 -0.61 -10.51
N PRO A 37 16.12 0.38 -10.11
CA PRO A 37 17.25 0.17 -9.19
C PRO A 37 16.73 -0.08 -7.77
N ARG A 38 16.69 -1.34 -7.35
CA ARG A 38 16.10 -1.78 -6.07
C ARG A 38 16.63 -1.07 -4.82
N LYS A 39 17.88 -0.56 -4.86
CA LYS A 39 18.48 0.14 -3.72
C LYS A 39 17.90 1.54 -3.50
N SER A 40 17.53 2.23 -4.59
CA SER A 40 16.98 3.59 -4.58
C SER A 40 15.48 3.63 -4.90
N MET A 41 14.85 2.49 -5.16
CA MET A 41 13.42 2.37 -5.36
C MET A 41 12.69 2.33 -4.01
N ALA A 42 11.52 2.94 -3.98
CA ALA A 42 10.55 2.78 -2.91
C ALA A 42 9.16 2.46 -3.49
N VAL A 43 8.38 1.70 -2.75
CA VAL A 43 6.97 1.46 -3.06
C VAL A 43 6.10 2.17 -2.02
N VAL A 44 5.01 2.79 -2.47
CA VAL A 44 4.04 3.46 -1.60
C VAL A 44 2.67 2.85 -1.86
N GLY A 45 1.98 2.45 -0.82
CA GLY A 45 0.64 1.87 -0.95
C GLY A 45 -0.29 2.25 0.19
N SER A 46 -1.54 2.52 -0.15
CA SER A 46 -2.61 2.80 0.81
C SER A 46 -3.63 1.67 0.83
N SER A 47 -4.17 1.34 1.99
CA SER A 47 -5.20 0.32 2.17
C SER A 47 -4.76 -1.03 1.55
N LEU A 48 -5.52 -1.59 0.60
CA LEU A 48 -5.13 -2.78 -0.17
C LEU A 48 -3.79 -2.57 -0.91
N GLY A 49 -3.52 -1.36 -1.38
CA GLY A 49 -2.22 -1.00 -1.96
C GLY A 49 -1.07 -1.13 -0.96
N GLY A 50 -1.32 -0.92 0.33
CA GLY A 50 -0.36 -1.18 1.42
C GLY A 50 -0.01 -2.66 1.55
N TYR A 51 -1.00 -3.54 1.40
CA TYR A 51 -0.78 -4.98 1.32
C TYR A 51 0.12 -5.36 0.14
N TYR A 52 -0.18 -4.84 -1.05
CA TYR A 52 0.64 -5.05 -2.25
C TYR A 52 2.06 -4.48 -2.07
N ALA A 53 2.18 -3.29 -1.46
CA ALA A 53 3.48 -2.69 -1.19
C ALA A 53 4.32 -3.54 -0.23
N THR A 54 3.70 -4.17 0.77
CA THR A 54 4.36 -5.11 1.67
C THR A 54 4.88 -6.33 0.92
N TYR A 55 4.08 -6.90 0.02
CA TYR A 55 4.52 -8.00 -0.85
C TYR A 55 5.69 -7.60 -1.76
N VAL A 56 5.58 -6.46 -2.45
CA VAL A 56 6.66 -5.94 -3.32
C VAL A 56 7.94 -5.71 -2.53
N ALA A 57 7.87 -5.12 -1.34
CA ALA A 57 9.03 -4.91 -0.48
C ALA A 57 9.66 -6.24 -0.02
N GLY A 58 8.84 -7.23 0.31
CA GLY A 58 9.30 -8.58 0.63
C GLY A 58 10.10 -9.21 -0.50
N MET A 59 9.61 -9.10 -1.73
CA MET A 59 10.23 -9.68 -2.92
C MET A 59 11.47 -8.91 -3.41
N THR A 60 11.47 -7.59 -3.29
CA THR A 60 12.52 -6.72 -3.87
C THR A 60 13.50 -6.16 -2.85
N ARG A 61 13.12 -6.19 -1.56
CA ARG A 61 13.85 -5.56 -0.46
C ARG A 61 14.00 -4.04 -0.60
N CYS A 62 13.15 -3.37 -1.40
CA CYS A 62 13.10 -1.92 -1.49
C CYS A 62 12.49 -1.31 -0.21
N ARG A 63 12.51 0.02 -0.10
CA ARG A 63 11.73 0.70 0.93
C ARG A 63 10.25 0.63 0.64
N ALA A 64 9.44 0.55 1.69
CA ALA A 64 7.99 0.59 1.59
C ALA A 64 7.41 1.67 2.51
N VAL A 65 6.48 2.45 1.97
CA VAL A 65 5.62 3.35 2.75
C VAL A 65 4.21 2.81 2.69
N LEU A 66 3.63 2.60 3.85
CA LEU A 66 2.34 1.98 4.04
C LEU A 66 1.39 3.00 4.69
N LEU A 67 0.28 3.26 4.05
CA LEU A 67 -0.72 4.24 4.49
C LEU A 67 -1.99 3.49 4.86
N ASN A 68 -2.32 3.41 6.15
CA ASN A 68 -3.43 2.60 6.67
C ASN A 68 -3.51 1.24 5.94
N PRO A 69 -2.46 0.40 6.00
CA PRO A 69 -2.37 -0.80 5.17
C PRO A 69 -3.37 -1.88 5.59
N ALA A 70 -4.04 -2.50 4.62
CA ALA A 70 -4.79 -3.71 4.87
C ALA A 70 -3.83 -4.84 5.29
N VAL A 71 -4.19 -5.56 6.36
CA VAL A 71 -3.38 -6.64 6.94
C VAL A 71 -3.94 -8.01 6.60
N HIS A 72 -5.25 -8.14 6.64
CA HIS A 72 -5.95 -9.39 6.36
C HIS A 72 -6.94 -9.26 5.19
N PRO A 73 -6.51 -8.76 4.00
CA PRO A 73 -7.44 -8.43 2.92
C PRO A 73 -8.22 -9.66 2.42
N ALA A 74 -7.66 -10.86 2.50
CA ALA A 74 -8.38 -12.08 2.14
C ALA A 74 -9.56 -12.39 3.07
N ARG A 75 -9.50 -11.95 4.34
CA ARG A 75 -10.62 -12.03 5.29
C ARG A 75 -11.63 -10.93 5.01
N ASP A 76 -11.13 -9.70 4.93
CA ASP A 76 -11.94 -8.49 4.92
C ASP A 76 -12.74 -8.35 3.61
N LEU A 77 -12.13 -8.74 2.49
CA LEU A 77 -12.75 -8.63 1.17
C LEU A 77 -13.69 -9.79 0.81
N MET A 78 -13.79 -10.84 1.64
CA MET A 78 -14.78 -11.90 1.39
C MET A 78 -16.22 -11.38 1.34
N LEU A 79 -16.51 -10.32 2.09
CA LEU A 79 -17.85 -9.71 2.11
C LEU A 79 -18.17 -8.90 0.84
N TYR A 80 -17.17 -8.64 0.01
CA TYR A 80 -17.29 -7.84 -1.21
C TYR A 80 -17.33 -8.68 -2.48
N ILE A 81 -17.40 -10.02 -2.37
CA ILE A 81 -17.57 -10.89 -3.54
C ILE A 81 -18.90 -10.55 -4.23
N GLY A 82 -18.82 -10.22 -5.54
CA GLY A 82 -19.97 -9.80 -6.32
C GLY A 82 -19.72 -8.51 -7.10
N ASP A 83 -20.80 -7.86 -7.49
CA ASP A 83 -20.75 -6.60 -8.24
C ASP A 83 -20.24 -5.46 -7.33
N GLN A 84 -19.22 -4.78 -7.78
CA GLN A 84 -18.58 -3.66 -7.10
C GLN A 84 -18.50 -2.45 -8.02
N THR A 85 -18.46 -1.28 -7.40
CA THR A 85 -18.21 -0.02 -8.09
C THR A 85 -16.79 0.45 -7.79
N ALA A 86 -16.07 0.88 -8.81
CA ALA A 86 -14.71 1.39 -8.62
C ALA A 86 -14.71 2.66 -7.76
N TRP A 87 -13.83 2.69 -6.77
CA TRP A 87 -13.73 3.83 -5.85
C TRP A 87 -13.48 5.17 -6.54
N HIS A 88 -12.70 5.14 -7.62
CA HIS A 88 -12.26 6.35 -8.33
C HIS A 88 -13.23 6.80 -9.43
N ASP A 89 -14.12 5.92 -9.88
CA ASP A 89 -15.15 6.21 -10.90
C ASP A 89 -16.45 5.46 -10.60
N PRO A 90 -17.49 6.15 -10.13
CA PRO A 90 -18.78 5.51 -9.85
C PRO A 90 -19.49 4.91 -11.08
N ALA A 91 -19.05 5.25 -12.29
CA ALA A 91 -19.59 4.65 -13.52
C ALA A 91 -18.85 3.36 -13.91
N GLU A 92 -17.69 3.09 -13.32
CA GLU A 92 -16.93 1.88 -13.56
C GLU A 92 -17.37 0.78 -12.59
N HIS A 93 -17.89 -0.33 -13.13
CA HIS A 93 -18.31 -1.50 -12.38
C HIS A 93 -17.41 -2.68 -12.71
N PHE A 94 -17.16 -3.52 -11.70
CA PHE A 94 -16.43 -4.77 -11.87
C PHE A 94 -17.01 -5.84 -10.94
N TYR A 95 -16.81 -7.09 -11.30
CA TYR A 95 -17.19 -8.21 -10.45
C TYR A 95 -15.99 -8.69 -9.65
N PHE A 96 -16.05 -8.56 -8.30
CA PHE A 96 -15.02 -9.11 -7.42
C PHE A 96 -15.22 -10.61 -7.27
N ARG A 97 -14.29 -11.39 -7.80
CA ARG A 97 -14.41 -12.84 -7.94
C ARG A 97 -13.98 -13.58 -6.68
N PRO A 98 -14.59 -14.73 -6.35
CA PRO A 98 -14.14 -15.57 -5.24
C PRO A 98 -12.67 -16.00 -5.36
N GLU A 99 -12.16 -16.20 -6.59
CA GLU A 99 -10.77 -16.56 -6.86
C GLU A 99 -9.78 -15.51 -6.35
N TYR A 100 -10.15 -14.24 -6.33
CA TYR A 100 -9.31 -13.15 -5.84
C TYR A 100 -8.96 -13.30 -4.36
N ILE A 101 -9.82 -13.95 -3.57
CA ILE A 101 -9.51 -14.28 -2.18
C ILE A 101 -8.33 -15.27 -2.09
N HIS A 102 -8.28 -16.26 -2.99
CA HIS A 102 -7.16 -17.19 -3.05
C HIS A 102 -5.88 -16.52 -3.52
N GLU A 103 -5.98 -15.61 -4.48
CA GLU A 103 -4.85 -14.81 -4.97
C GLU A 103 -4.26 -13.94 -3.86
N LEU A 104 -5.12 -13.28 -3.06
CA LEU A 104 -4.68 -12.51 -1.89
C LEU A 104 -3.95 -13.40 -0.86
N ARG A 105 -4.50 -14.56 -0.53
CA ARG A 105 -3.84 -15.50 0.39
C ARG A 105 -2.47 -15.95 -0.10
N ALA A 106 -2.34 -16.18 -1.40
CA ALA A 106 -1.06 -16.60 -2.00
C ALA A 106 0.03 -15.51 -1.92
N MET A 107 -0.36 -14.26 -1.71
CA MET A 107 0.55 -13.12 -1.53
C MET A 107 0.83 -12.78 -0.06
N GLU A 108 0.34 -13.56 0.88
CA GLU A 108 0.61 -13.32 2.30
C GLU A 108 2.11 -13.44 2.57
N VAL A 109 2.70 -12.38 3.09
CA VAL A 109 4.12 -12.32 3.44
C VAL A 109 4.27 -12.64 4.93
N GLY A 110 5.19 -13.51 5.25
CA GLY A 110 5.60 -13.78 6.64
C GLY A 110 6.20 -12.53 7.34
N PRO A 111 6.90 -12.72 8.45
CA PRO A 111 7.59 -11.63 9.13
C PRO A 111 8.52 -10.88 8.18
N LEU A 112 8.57 -9.56 8.32
CA LEU A 112 9.42 -8.72 7.49
C LEU A 112 10.90 -9.01 7.79
N THR A 113 11.68 -9.25 6.75
CA THR A 113 13.14 -9.47 6.87
C THR A 113 13.93 -8.19 7.08
N ARG A 114 13.33 -7.04 6.77
CA ARG A 114 13.92 -5.71 6.89
C ARG A 114 12.91 -4.68 7.37
N PRO A 115 12.43 -4.79 8.62
CA PRO A 115 11.42 -3.88 9.17
C PRO A 115 11.89 -2.42 9.18
N GLU A 116 13.19 -2.15 9.31
CA GLU A 116 13.77 -0.81 9.25
C GLU A 116 13.59 -0.10 7.90
N ARG A 117 13.24 -0.85 6.86
CA ARG A 117 12.95 -0.33 5.52
C ARG A 117 11.45 -0.12 5.27
N VAL A 118 10.63 -0.29 6.28
CA VAL A 118 9.20 -0.05 6.22
C VAL A 118 8.85 1.15 7.08
N PHE A 119 8.07 2.06 6.53
CA PHE A 119 7.47 3.19 7.23
C PHE A 119 5.96 3.11 7.08
N ALA A 120 5.26 2.93 8.19
CA ALA A 120 3.81 2.87 8.22
C ALA A 120 3.23 4.11 8.88
N ILE A 121 2.27 4.75 8.24
CA ILE A 121 1.42 5.80 8.83
C ILE A 121 0.07 5.17 9.09
N ILE A 122 -0.33 5.14 10.35
CA ILE A 122 -1.52 4.43 10.82
C ILE A 122 -2.38 5.41 11.61
N ALA A 123 -3.63 5.58 11.19
CA ALA A 123 -4.60 6.43 11.84
C ALA A 123 -5.48 5.62 12.81
N LYS A 124 -5.55 6.02 14.08
CA LYS A 124 -6.46 5.41 15.06
C LYS A 124 -7.94 5.70 14.76
N GLY A 125 -8.20 6.75 13.98
CA GLY A 125 -9.54 7.09 13.52
C GLY A 125 -9.94 6.44 12.20
N ASP A 126 -9.17 5.47 11.70
CA ASP A 126 -9.52 4.71 10.50
C ASP A 126 -10.87 3.99 10.71
N GLU A 127 -11.86 4.34 9.90
CA GLU A 127 -13.22 3.80 9.98
C GLU A 127 -13.41 2.48 9.23
N ALA A 128 -12.40 2.07 8.45
CA ALA A 128 -12.48 0.87 7.61
C ALA A 128 -11.63 -0.29 8.15
N LEU A 129 -10.48 0.00 8.75
CA LEU A 129 -9.51 -1.01 9.19
C LEU A 129 -9.10 -0.82 10.66
N ASP A 130 -8.87 -1.92 11.37
CA ASP A 130 -8.42 -1.87 12.76
C ASP A 130 -6.94 -1.50 12.87
N TRP A 131 -6.66 -0.35 13.45
CA TRP A 131 -5.30 0.14 13.65
C TRP A 131 -4.46 -0.77 14.58
N HIS A 132 -5.07 -1.54 15.47
CA HIS A 132 -4.36 -2.50 16.31
C HIS A 132 -3.78 -3.63 15.47
N GLU A 133 -4.55 -4.16 14.52
CA GLU A 133 -4.06 -5.18 13.57
C GLU A 133 -2.92 -4.62 12.71
N MET A 134 -3.09 -3.38 12.20
CA MET A 134 -2.03 -2.72 11.43
C MET A 134 -0.74 -2.57 12.25
N SER A 135 -0.84 -2.06 13.48
CA SER A 135 0.33 -1.88 14.34
C SER A 135 1.00 -3.20 14.73
N ALA A 136 0.21 -4.23 15.04
CA ALA A 136 0.71 -5.54 15.39
C ALA A 136 1.40 -6.27 14.20
N ARG A 137 1.00 -5.95 12.96
CA ARG A 137 1.56 -6.57 11.76
C ARG A 137 2.98 -6.12 11.46
N TYR A 138 3.36 -4.90 11.87
CA TYR A 138 4.64 -4.29 11.54
C TYR A 138 5.50 -3.98 12.78
N PRO A 139 5.73 -4.97 13.67
CA PRO A 139 6.61 -4.77 14.81
C PRO A 139 8.02 -4.44 14.29
N ASP A 140 8.76 -3.64 15.02
CA ASP A 140 10.12 -3.21 14.67
C ASP A 140 10.23 -2.32 13.40
N SER A 141 9.12 -1.99 12.75
CA SER A 141 9.09 -1.03 11.64
C SER A 141 9.01 0.41 12.16
N ASN A 142 9.28 1.37 11.28
CA ASN A 142 9.03 2.77 11.60
C ASN A 142 7.52 3.02 11.52
N ILE A 143 6.86 3.22 12.66
CA ILE A 143 5.43 3.50 12.72
C ILE A 143 5.20 4.93 13.19
N LYS A 144 4.45 5.70 12.39
CA LYS A 144 3.82 6.97 12.79
C LYS A 144 2.36 6.70 13.09
N LEU A 145 2.04 6.57 14.38
CA LEU A 145 0.67 6.37 14.84
C LEU A 145 0.01 7.72 15.09
N LEU A 146 -1.14 7.96 14.46
CA LEU A 146 -1.91 9.19 14.55
C LEU A 146 -3.06 9.01 15.55
N GLU A 147 -3.26 9.98 16.45
CA GLU A 147 -4.35 9.92 17.46
C GLU A 147 -5.75 10.11 16.85
N GLY A 148 -5.85 10.53 15.60
CA GLY A 148 -7.09 10.68 14.82
C GLY A 148 -6.83 10.29 13.37
N GLY A 149 -7.41 11.07 12.45
CA GLY A 149 -7.32 10.83 11.00
C GLY A 149 -8.44 9.92 10.51
N ASP A 150 -8.46 9.67 9.22
CA ASP A 150 -9.43 8.83 8.52
C ASP A 150 -8.70 7.77 7.68
N HIS A 151 -9.47 6.84 7.09
CA HIS A 151 -8.91 5.79 6.24
C HIS A 151 -8.11 6.35 5.05
N ALA A 152 -8.59 7.44 4.47
CA ALA A 152 -7.97 8.06 3.30
C ALA A 152 -6.70 8.88 3.61
N LEU A 153 -6.41 9.15 4.89
CA LEU A 153 -5.42 10.13 5.33
C LEU A 153 -5.62 11.46 4.59
N SER A 154 -6.80 12.05 4.75
CA SER A 154 -7.23 13.23 3.97
C SER A 154 -6.32 14.45 4.10
N ASP A 155 -5.51 14.51 5.15
CA ASP A 155 -4.50 15.55 5.39
C ASP A 155 -3.08 15.16 4.92
N PHE A 156 -2.92 14.03 4.21
CA PHE A 156 -1.63 13.45 3.83
C PHE A 156 -0.65 14.47 3.24
N GLU A 157 -1.09 15.27 2.28
CA GLU A 157 -0.22 16.23 1.59
C GLU A 157 0.37 17.28 2.54
N LYS A 158 -0.43 17.71 3.52
CA LYS A 158 -0.04 18.79 4.44
C LYS A 158 0.76 18.27 5.64
N ALA A 159 0.39 17.09 6.16
CA ALA A 159 0.88 16.61 7.44
C ALA A 159 1.91 15.47 7.35
N HIS A 160 1.96 14.74 6.22
CA HIS A 160 2.71 13.49 6.17
C HIS A 160 3.65 13.35 4.97
N LEU A 161 3.45 14.13 3.90
CA LEU A 161 4.24 14.02 2.68
C LEU A 161 5.74 14.22 2.96
N ASP A 162 6.11 15.19 3.77
CA ASP A 162 7.53 15.48 4.06
C ASP A 162 8.21 14.32 4.81
N ASP A 163 7.53 13.67 5.74
CA ASP A 163 8.05 12.49 6.44
C ASP A 163 8.27 11.32 5.46
N VAL A 164 7.31 11.11 4.57
CA VAL A 164 7.42 10.10 3.52
C VAL A 164 8.60 10.38 2.61
N MET A 165 8.76 11.64 2.17
CA MET A 165 9.86 12.03 1.30
C MET A 165 11.23 11.89 1.99
N ALA A 166 11.34 12.23 3.25
CA ALA A 166 12.54 12.01 4.05
C ALA A 166 12.88 10.52 4.18
N PHE A 167 11.86 9.66 4.35
CA PHE A 167 12.08 8.23 4.47
C PHE A 167 12.50 7.58 3.14
N ILE A 168 11.87 7.94 2.01
CA ILE A 168 12.22 7.32 0.71
C ILE A 168 13.53 7.84 0.14
N ASN A 169 13.95 9.05 0.53
CA ASN A 169 15.13 9.75 0.01
C ASN A 169 16.06 10.17 1.16
N PRO A 170 16.61 9.23 1.94
CA PRO A 170 17.53 9.60 3.01
C PRO A 170 18.78 10.23 2.41
N VAL A 171 19.11 11.40 2.89
CA VAL A 171 20.35 12.15 2.56
C VAL A 171 21.57 11.35 2.97
#